data_f8c32c7ef1409f1cee2f9c87f4158532
#
_entry.id   f8c32c7ef1409f1cee2f9c87f4158532
#
_cell.length_a   1.000
_cell.length_b   1.000
_cell.length_c   1.000
_cell.angle_alpha   90.00
_cell.angle_beta   90.00
_cell.angle_gamma   90.00
#
_symmetry.space_group_name_H-M   'P 1'
#
loop_
_entity.id
_entity.type
_entity.pdbx_description
1 polymer ?
#
loop_
_entity_poly.entity_id
_entity_poly.type
_entity_poly.pdbx_seq_one_letter_code
_entity_poly.pdbx_strand_id
1 'polypeptide(L)'
;MLFQLRERSLKLVIASNPLWPSIAQNKRLAWAGLGDMQFDLITHIENMTHCKPNVGYYREICAKIGERPEACLMVGNDPVNDMVVGTIGMKTYLVTDSDPAGLEVSRTAYGATPSDIPKPDFEGPLQAVPAAVQALMDA
;
A
#
# COMPACT_ATOMS: atom_id res chain seq x y z
N MET A 1 12.94 -3.82 7.70
CA MET A 1 12.19 -2.66 7.15
C MET A 1 10.97 -2.34 8.02
N LEU A 2 9.95 -3.20 8.10
CA LEU A 2 8.72 -2.92 8.87
C LEU A 2 8.96 -2.70 10.37
N PHE A 3 9.85 -3.45 11.00
CA PHE A 3 10.20 -3.24 12.41
C PHE A 3 10.79 -1.85 12.64
N GLN A 4 11.63 -1.36 11.74
CA GLN A 4 12.21 -0.01 11.82
C GLN A 4 11.12 1.08 11.73
N LEU A 5 10.10 0.87 10.89
CA LEU A 5 8.99 1.80 10.77
C LEU A 5 8.09 1.77 12.01
N ARG A 6 7.89 0.59 12.61
CA ARG A 6 7.09 0.45 13.83
C ARG A 6 7.68 1.24 15.00
N GLU A 7 9.01 1.27 15.11
CA GLU A 7 9.71 2.01 16.16
C GLU A 7 9.52 3.55 16.05
N ARG A 8 9.05 4.03 14.90
CA ARG A 8 8.84 5.47 14.64
C ARG A 8 7.44 5.96 15.03
N SER A 9 6.65 5.18 15.74
CA SER A 9 5.28 5.52 16.14
C SER A 9 4.34 5.79 14.95
N LEU A 10 4.61 5.18 13.81
CA LEU A 10 3.77 5.27 12.62
C LEU A 10 2.63 4.25 12.71
N LYS A 11 1.48 4.61 12.14
CA LYS A 11 0.42 3.64 11.88
C LYS A 11 0.83 2.78 10.68
N LEU A 12 0.75 1.48 10.85
CA LEU A 12 1.10 0.50 9.79
C LEU A 12 -0.16 -0.24 9.36
N VAL A 13 -0.38 -0.25 8.05
CA VAL A 13 -1.53 -0.90 7.42
C VAL A 13 -1.04 -1.92 6.39
N ILE A 14 -1.62 -3.11 6.42
CA ILE A 14 -1.51 -4.08 5.32
C ILE A 14 -2.65 -3.80 4.35
N ALA A 15 -2.34 -3.07 3.29
CA ALA A 15 -3.30 -2.64 2.26
C ALA A 15 -3.29 -3.63 1.09
N SER A 16 -3.69 -4.85 1.36
CA SER A 16 -3.87 -5.90 0.34
C SER A 16 -5.25 -5.76 -0.32
N ASN A 17 -5.36 -6.12 -1.60
CA ASN A 17 -6.66 -6.14 -2.25
C ASN A 17 -7.60 -7.11 -1.47
N PRO A 18 -8.79 -6.66 -1.04
CA PRO A 18 -9.61 -7.38 -0.07
C PRO A 18 -10.41 -8.54 -0.71
N LEU A 19 -9.69 -9.46 -1.36
CA LEU A 19 -10.26 -10.63 -2.04
C LEU A 19 -10.31 -11.87 -1.13
N TRP A 20 -9.65 -11.83 0.01
CA TRP A 20 -9.47 -12.97 0.90
C TRP A 20 -10.07 -12.68 2.28
N PRO A 21 -10.61 -13.73 2.96
CA PRO A 21 -11.08 -13.58 4.33
C PRO A 21 -9.92 -13.34 5.31
N SER A 22 -10.23 -12.81 6.48
CA SER A 22 -9.24 -12.46 7.52
C SER A 22 -8.37 -13.65 7.90
N ILE A 23 -8.92 -14.84 7.98
CA ILE A 23 -8.17 -16.06 8.32
C ILE A 23 -7.07 -16.35 7.28
N ALA A 24 -7.36 -16.14 6.00
CA ALA A 24 -6.38 -16.33 4.93
C ALA A 24 -5.32 -15.24 4.95
N GLN A 25 -5.70 -13.99 5.20
CA GLN A 25 -4.74 -12.88 5.31
C GLN A 25 -3.80 -13.09 6.50
N ASN A 26 -4.30 -13.53 7.64
CA ASN A 26 -3.47 -13.82 8.82
C ASN A 26 -2.47 -14.95 8.53
N LYS A 27 -2.87 -15.99 7.80
CA LYS A 27 -1.94 -17.05 7.38
C LYS A 27 -0.86 -16.55 6.45
N ARG A 28 -1.21 -15.70 5.47
CA ARG A 28 -0.22 -15.09 4.56
C ARG A 28 0.80 -14.25 5.31
N LEU A 29 0.36 -13.48 6.29
CA LEU A 29 1.25 -12.69 7.15
C LEU A 29 2.17 -13.59 7.99
N ALA A 30 1.64 -14.68 8.55
CA ALA A 30 2.44 -15.66 9.29
C ALA A 30 3.51 -16.30 8.40
N TRP A 31 3.17 -16.67 7.18
CA TRP A 31 4.15 -17.22 6.22
C TRP A 31 5.23 -16.20 5.82
N ALA A 32 4.89 -14.92 5.83
CA ALA A 32 5.85 -13.84 5.58
C ALA A 32 6.69 -13.47 6.81
N GLY A 33 6.52 -14.16 7.94
CA GLY A 33 7.22 -13.86 9.19
C GLY A 33 6.67 -12.66 9.95
N LEU A 34 5.43 -12.22 9.64
CA LEU A 34 4.81 -11.03 10.21
C LEU A 34 3.62 -11.35 11.14
N GLY A 35 3.44 -12.64 11.50
CA GLY A 35 2.29 -13.09 12.30
C GLY A 35 2.20 -12.47 13.70
N ASP A 36 3.34 -12.10 14.28
CA ASP A 36 3.40 -11.50 15.63
C ASP A 36 3.42 -9.96 15.58
N MET A 37 3.52 -9.35 14.40
CA MET A 37 3.51 -7.91 14.26
C MET A 37 2.07 -7.39 14.32
N GLN A 38 1.84 -6.34 15.12
CA GLN A 38 0.55 -5.67 15.19
C GLN A 38 0.46 -4.57 14.12
N PHE A 39 -0.65 -4.60 13.36
CA PHE A 39 -0.99 -3.58 12.39
C PHE A 39 -2.22 -2.81 12.85
N ASP A 40 -2.29 -1.54 12.48
CA ASP A 40 -3.46 -0.69 12.80
C ASP A 40 -4.68 -1.09 11.96
N LEU A 41 -4.44 -1.66 10.78
CA LEU A 41 -5.47 -2.24 9.93
C LEU A 41 -4.86 -3.29 9.01
N ILE A 42 -5.55 -4.40 8.84
CA ILE A 42 -5.28 -5.39 7.79
C ILE A 42 -6.56 -5.50 6.96
N THR A 43 -6.49 -5.15 5.67
CA THR A 43 -7.68 -5.22 4.81
C THR A 43 -7.98 -6.66 4.39
N HIS A 44 -9.26 -7.01 4.45
CA HIS A 44 -9.77 -8.32 4.03
C HIS A 44 -11.22 -8.19 3.56
N ILE A 45 -11.80 -9.26 3.03
CA ILE A 45 -13.13 -9.20 2.40
C ILE A 45 -14.24 -8.83 3.40
N GLU A 46 -14.06 -9.11 4.69
CA GLU A 46 -15.07 -8.84 5.71
C GLU A 46 -15.06 -7.39 6.23
N ASN A 47 -14.00 -6.61 5.98
CA ASN A 47 -13.89 -5.25 6.54
C ASN A 47 -13.79 -4.13 5.51
N MET A 48 -13.87 -4.44 4.22
CA MET A 48 -13.76 -3.45 3.16
C MET A 48 -14.97 -3.52 2.22
N THR A 49 -15.41 -2.35 1.73
CA THR A 49 -16.53 -2.23 0.79
C THR A 49 -16.06 -1.90 -0.63
N HIS A 50 -14.80 -1.56 -0.81
CA HIS A 50 -14.17 -1.26 -2.09
C HIS A 50 -12.92 -2.10 -2.27
N CYS A 51 -12.46 -2.23 -3.51
CA CYS A 51 -11.20 -2.87 -3.85
C CYS A 51 -10.37 -1.98 -4.77
N LYS A 52 -9.08 -2.26 -4.87
CA LYS A 52 -8.18 -1.58 -5.79
C LYS A 52 -8.61 -1.84 -7.24
N PRO A 53 -8.47 -0.90 -8.16
CA PRO A 53 -7.83 0.42 -8.03
C PRO A 53 -8.79 1.55 -7.65
N ASN A 54 -10.01 1.24 -7.20
CA ASN A 54 -10.98 2.26 -6.81
C ASN A 54 -10.41 3.09 -5.64
N VAL A 55 -10.36 4.41 -5.78
CA VAL A 55 -9.85 5.29 -4.73
C VAL A 55 -10.71 5.27 -3.45
N GLY A 56 -11.96 4.83 -3.55
CA GLY A 56 -12.81 4.57 -2.40
C GLY A 56 -12.21 3.56 -1.42
N TYR A 57 -11.46 2.59 -1.92
CA TYR A 57 -10.70 1.65 -1.08
C TYR A 57 -9.72 2.39 -0.16
N TYR A 58 -8.95 3.31 -0.70
CA TYR A 58 -7.94 4.06 0.07
C TYR A 58 -8.58 5.09 1.00
N ARG A 59 -9.67 5.74 0.57
CA ARG A 59 -10.44 6.63 1.44
C ARG A 59 -11.04 5.90 2.63
N GLU A 60 -11.50 4.68 2.41
CA GLU A 60 -12.04 3.81 3.46
C GLU A 60 -10.95 3.43 4.48
N ILE A 61 -9.74 3.10 4.03
CA ILE A 61 -8.59 2.86 4.91
C ILE A 61 -8.32 4.10 5.76
N CYS A 62 -8.20 5.26 5.12
CA CYS A 62 -7.90 6.52 5.83
C CYS A 62 -8.94 6.82 6.91
N ALA A 63 -10.23 6.63 6.60
CA ALA A 63 -11.31 6.82 7.57
C ALA A 63 -11.17 5.86 8.77
N LYS A 64 -10.85 4.59 8.51
CA LYS A 64 -10.71 3.57 9.56
C LYS A 64 -9.53 3.81 10.49
N ILE A 65 -8.43 4.35 9.98
CA ILE A 65 -7.25 4.64 10.80
C ILE A 65 -7.22 6.09 11.33
N GLY A 66 -8.19 6.90 10.96
CA GLY A 66 -8.30 8.28 11.43
C GLY A 66 -7.23 9.22 10.86
N GLU A 67 -6.83 9.02 9.60
CA GLU A 67 -5.81 9.83 8.93
C GLU A 67 -6.35 10.41 7.62
N ARG A 68 -5.76 11.54 7.19
CA ARG A 68 -6.03 12.10 5.86
C ARG A 68 -5.10 11.48 4.83
N PRO A 69 -5.54 11.36 3.56
CA PRO A 69 -4.67 10.82 2.49
C PRO A 69 -3.30 11.51 2.44
N GLU A 70 -3.25 12.84 2.59
CA GLU A 70 -2.02 13.62 2.52
C GLU A 70 -1.02 13.30 3.65
N ALA A 71 -1.47 12.65 4.72
CA ALA A 71 -0.63 12.20 5.83
C ALA A 71 -0.17 10.74 5.68
N CYS A 72 -0.48 10.10 4.56
CA CYS A 72 -0.20 8.68 4.32
C CYS A 72 0.79 8.47 3.18
N LEU A 73 1.54 7.39 3.28
CA LEU A 73 2.41 6.89 2.21
C LEU A 73 1.93 5.50 1.79
N MET A 74 1.59 5.34 0.51
CA MET A 74 1.33 4.03 -0.07
C MET A 74 2.63 3.44 -0.61
N VAL A 75 2.98 2.27 -0.12
CA VAL A 75 4.12 1.48 -0.61
C VAL A 75 3.56 0.28 -1.35
N GLY A 76 3.86 0.17 -2.62
CA GLY A 76 3.35 -0.93 -3.45
C GLY A 76 4.16 -1.15 -4.70
N ASN A 77 3.95 -2.30 -5.32
CA ASN A 77 4.65 -2.70 -6.53
C ASN A 77 3.82 -2.60 -7.81
N ASP A 78 2.55 -2.23 -7.69
CA ASP A 78 1.63 -2.18 -8.81
C ASP A 78 1.41 -0.72 -9.25
N PRO A 79 1.85 -0.35 -10.46
CA PRO A 79 1.71 1.03 -10.95
C PRO A 79 0.26 1.49 -11.12
N VAL A 80 -0.69 0.58 -11.23
CA VAL A 80 -2.12 0.90 -11.37
C VAL A 80 -2.82 0.83 -10.02
N ASN A 81 -2.82 -0.35 -9.40
CA ASN A 81 -3.57 -0.61 -8.16
C ASN A 81 -3.08 0.24 -6.99
N ASP A 82 -1.78 0.50 -6.92
CA ASP A 82 -1.17 1.16 -5.77
C ASP A 82 -0.90 2.65 -6.02
N MET A 83 -0.45 3.00 -7.22
CA MET A 83 -0.06 4.39 -7.50
C MET A 83 -1.24 5.30 -7.85
N VAL A 84 -2.41 4.75 -8.18
CA VAL A 84 -3.63 5.54 -8.42
C VAL A 84 -3.98 6.45 -7.25
N VAL A 85 -3.58 6.08 -6.05
CA VAL A 85 -3.85 6.82 -4.82
C VAL A 85 -3.19 8.21 -4.80
N GLY A 86 -2.19 8.46 -5.62
CA GLY A 86 -1.63 9.79 -5.82
C GLY A 86 -2.66 10.81 -6.28
N THR A 87 -3.74 10.38 -6.95
CA THR A 87 -4.83 11.25 -7.40
C THR A 87 -5.63 11.86 -6.24
N ILE A 88 -5.59 11.27 -5.06
CA ILE A 88 -6.28 11.78 -3.86
C ILE A 88 -5.32 12.42 -2.85
N GLY A 89 -4.08 12.68 -3.24
CA GLY A 89 -3.09 13.40 -2.42
C GLY A 89 -2.23 12.53 -1.52
N MET A 90 -2.38 11.22 -1.56
CA MET A 90 -1.51 10.31 -0.80
C MET A 90 -0.12 10.28 -1.45
N LYS A 91 0.93 10.24 -0.64
CA LYS A 91 2.28 10.03 -1.14
C LYS A 91 2.46 8.58 -1.57
N THR A 92 3.33 8.37 -2.56
CA THR A 92 3.49 7.06 -3.17
C THR A 92 4.96 6.64 -3.27
N TYR A 93 5.21 5.37 -3.03
CA TYR A 93 6.51 4.72 -3.21
C TYR A 93 6.31 3.46 -4.07
N LEU A 94 6.86 3.48 -5.27
CA LEU A 94 6.83 2.33 -6.17
C LEU A 94 8.02 1.41 -5.89
N VAL A 95 7.71 0.18 -5.46
CA VAL A 95 8.72 -0.86 -5.23
C VAL A 95 9.15 -1.45 -6.57
N THR A 96 10.44 -1.40 -6.86
CA THR A 96 11.01 -1.76 -8.18
C THR A 96 11.69 -3.13 -8.21
N ASP A 97 11.91 -3.76 -7.07
CA ASP A 97 12.58 -5.07 -6.96
C ASP A 97 11.61 -6.25 -6.81
N SER A 98 10.36 -6.07 -7.25
CA SER A 98 9.34 -7.13 -7.31
C SER A 98 9.23 -7.72 -8.72
N ASP A 99 8.46 -8.83 -8.84
CA ASP A 99 8.27 -9.53 -10.09
C ASP A 99 7.60 -8.65 -11.17
N PRO A 100 8.29 -8.38 -12.31
CA PRO A 100 7.73 -7.56 -13.40
C PRO A 100 6.50 -8.15 -14.08
N ALA A 101 6.34 -9.48 -14.06
CA ALA A 101 5.21 -10.14 -14.73
C ALA A 101 3.87 -9.75 -14.13
N GLY A 102 3.81 -9.52 -12.82
CA GLY A 102 2.61 -9.05 -12.14
C GLY A 102 2.15 -7.67 -12.59
N LEU A 103 3.08 -6.78 -12.94
CA LEU A 103 2.79 -5.43 -13.40
C LEU A 103 2.09 -5.42 -14.77
N GLU A 104 2.51 -6.30 -15.67
CA GLU A 104 1.92 -6.41 -17.01
C GLU A 104 0.49 -6.91 -16.95
N VAL A 105 0.23 -7.91 -16.11
CA VAL A 105 -1.12 -8.45 -15.89
C VAL A 105 -2.05 -7.38 -15.35
N SER A 106 -1.60 -6.60 -14.39
CA SER A 106 -2.42 -5.54 -13.78
C SER A 106 -2.78 -4.45 -14.79
N ARG A 107 -1.82 -3.99 -15.58
CA ARG A 107 -2.07 -2.98 -16.64
C ARG A 107 -3.10 -3.45 -17.65
N THR A 108 -3.00 -4.72 -18.06
CA THR A 108 -3.93 -5.32 -19.01
C THR A 108 -5.34 -5.45 -18.42
N ALA A 109 -5.43 -5.90 -17.17
CA ALA A 109 -6.70 -6.17 -16.51
C ALA A 109 -7.55 -4.92 -16.29
N TYR A 110 -6.92 -3.77 -16.00
CA TYR A 110 -7.66 -2.56 -15.67
C TYR A 110 -7.76 -1.56 -16.81
N GLY A 111 -7.12 -1.83 -17.96
CA GLY A 111 -7.16 -0.96 -19.14
C GLY A 111 -6.60 0.45 -18.89
N ALA A 112 -5.93 0.67 -17.75
CA ALA A 112 -5.34 1.95 -17.44
C ALA A 112 -4.09 2.19 -18.28
N THR A 113 -3.91 3.43 -18.74
CA THR A 113 -2.69 3.85 -19.42
C THR A 113 -1.73 4.51 -18.44
N PRO A 114 -0.41 4.48 -18.69
CA PRO A 114 0.54 5.14 -17.80
C PRO A 114 0.29 6.65 -17.61
N SER A 115 -0.37 7.32 -18.56
CA SER A 115 -0.70 8.74 -18.47
C SER A 115 -1.84 9.04 -17.50
N ASP A 116 -2.69 8.06 -17.19
CA ASP A 116 -3.82 8.23 -16.25
C ASP A 116 -3.39 8.07 -14.78
N ILE A 117 -2.18 7.58 -14.57
CA ILE A 117 -1.65 7.32 -13.24
C ILE A 117 -0.55 8.33 -12.92
N PRO A 118 -0.60 9.03 -11.78
CA PRO A 118 0.46 9.95 -11.38
C PRO A 118 1.80 9.23 -11.26
N LYS A 119 2.90 9.93 -11.56
CA LYS A 119 4.23 9.41 -11.26
C LYS A 119 4.38 9.22 -9.75
N PRO A 120 5.05 8.14 -9.30
CA PRO A 120 5.30 7.96 -7.88
C PRO A 120 6.19 9.09 -7.33
N ASP A 121 5.96 9.46 -6.07
CA ASP A 121 6.82 10.43 -5.37
C ASP A 121 8.22 9.84 -5.13
N PHE A 122 8.30 8.54 -4.90
CA PHE A 122 9.53 7.78 -4.69
C PHE A 122 9.47 6.46 -5.45
N GLU A 123 10.63 5.95 -5.82
CA GLU A 123 10.73 4.59 -6.36
C GLU A 123 12.07 3.94 -5.96
N GLY A 124 12.11 2.64 -5.83
CA GLY A 124 13.31 1.91 -5.46
C GLY A 124 13.01 0.54 -4.84
N PRO A 125 14.04 -0.12 -4.29
CA PRO A 125 13.87 -1.41 -3.63
C PRO A 125 13.10 -1.26 -2.32
N LEU A 126 12.43 -2.32 -1.90
CA LEU A 126 11.61 -2.32 -0.68
C LEU A 126 12.41 -1.89 0.56
N GLN A 127 13.68 -2.26 0.64
CA GLN A 127 14.55 -1.95 1.78
C GLN A 127 14.88 -0.45 1.90
N ALA A 128 14.64 0.35 0.87
CA ALA A 128 14.89 1.79 0.90
C ALA A 128 13.69 2.62 1.40
N VAL A 129 12.55 1.99 1.67
CA VAL A 129 11.35 2.67 2.18
C VAL A 129 11.60 3.49 3.46
N PRO A 130 12.37 3.02 4.46
CA PRO A 130 12.62 3.83 5.65
C PRO A 130 13.30 5.18 5.36
N ALA A 131 14.15 5.25 4.34
CA ALA A 131 14.78 6.52 3.93
C ALA A 131 13.76 7.49 3.32
N ALA A 132 12.82 7.00 2.50
CA ALA A 132 11.74 7.82 1.96
C ALA A 132 10.82 8.34 3.06
N VAL A 133 10.48 7.49 4.04
CA VAL A 133 9.69 7.89 5.21
C VAL A 133 10.42 9.00 5.98
N GLN A 134 11.72 8.85 6.21
CA GLN A 134 12.51 9.88 6.90
C GLN A 134 12.46 11.21 6.14
N ALA A 135 12.62 11.17 4.82
CA ALA A 135 12.56 12.38 4.00
C ALA A 135 11.19 13.09 4.11
N LEU A 136 10.10 12.32 4.18
CA LEU A 136 8.76 12.89 4.37
C LEU A 136 8.56 13.47 5.77
N MET A 137 9.13 12.84 6.80
CA MET A 137 9.04 13.33 8.18
C MET A 137 9.85 14.61 8.40
N ASP A 138 10.94 14.78 7.64
CA ASP A 138 11.83 15.95 7.74
C ASP A 138 11.37 17.14 6.88
N ALA A 139 10.36 16.94 6.05
CA ALA A 139 9.84 17.96 5.13
C ALA A 139 8.95 19.00 5.85
#